data_11aadc971a92ee44bc63c7b47da936a3
#
_entry.id   11aadc971a92ee44bc63c7b47da936a3
#
_cell.length_a   1.000
_cell.length_b   1.000
_cell.length_c   1.000
_cell.angle_alpha   90.00
_cell.angle_beta   90.00
_cell.angle_gamma   90.00
#
_symmetry.space_group_name_H-M   'P 1'
#
loop_
_entity.id
_entity.type
_entity.pdbx_description
1 polymer ?
#
loop_
_entity_poly.entity_id
_entity_poly.type
_entity_poly.pdbx_seq_one_letter_code
_entity_poly.pdbx_strand_id
1 'polypeptide(L)'
;IASHRLLRGVKNRFGSTFEIGIFEMLENGLREVRNPSSIFTNKENISGVTTTITNEGSRPFAVDIQALVNKTFYNNPRRTTTGVNINRLHQILAVIEKHVGIKLSEYDCYIATGGGFEINDPSSDLGVAISILSSLKNIPPLKNCSFIGELGLSGQVRQTNNLRSKIDEAIRLGIKNIMVPKTTIEI
;
A
#
# COMPACT_ATOMS: atom_id res chain seq x y z
N ILE A 1 -9.95 3.65 11.47
CA ILE A 1 -10.32 2.61 12.42
C ILE A 1 -10.40 3.24 13.78
N ALA A 2 -11.59 3.27 14.37
CA ALA A 2 -11.85 4.01 15.61
C ALA A 2 -11.12 3.45 16.86
N SER A 3 -10.61 2.21 16.80
CA SER A 3 -10.03 1.50 17.95
C SER A 3 -8.50 1.56 18.04
N HIS A 4 -7.78 2.05 17.05
CA HIS A 4 -6.31 2.07 17.07
C HIS A 4 -5.77 3.49 17.23
N ARG A 5 -4.63 3.60 17.90
CA ARG A 5 -3.88 4.86 18.10
C ARG A 5 -2.44 4.66 17.67
N LEU A 6 -1.91 5.68 17.00
CA LEU A 6 -0.50 5.76 16.60
C LEU A 6 0.20 6.73 17.55
N LEU A 7 1.25 6.27 18.20
CA LEU A 7 2.10 7.07 19.07
C LEU A 7 3.42 7.31 18.34
N ARG A 8 3.75 8.57 18.07
CA ARG A 8 4.97 8.96 17.39
C ARG A 8 5.79 9.91 18.25
N GLY A 9 7.09 9.64 18.36
CA GLY A 9 8.04 10.57 18.95
C GLY A 9 8.24 11.78 18.03
N VAL A 10 7.84 12.98 18.45
CA VAL A 10 8.02 14.22 17.67
C VAL A 10 9.40 14.84 17.92
N LYS A 11 9.96 14.66 19.11
CA LYS A 11 11.27 15.16 19.51
C LYS A 11 11.91 14.21 20.51
N ASN A 12 13.14 13.78 20.25
CA ASN A 12 13.93 12.97 21.16
C ASN A 12 15.37 13.48 21.17
N ARG A 13 15.90 13.84 22.35
CA ARG A 13 17.26 14.35 22.50
C ARG A 13 18.33 13.25 22.53
N PHE A 14 17.91 12.00 22.82
CA PHE A 14 18.81 10.90 23.13
C PHE A 14 18.60 9.66 22.26
N GLY A 15 17.74 9.73 21.24
CA GLY A 15 17.44 8.61 20.35
C GLY A 15 16.65 8.99 19.10
N SER A 16 16.24 7.98 18.35
CA SER A 16 15.44 8.15 17.12
C SER A 16 14.04 8.69 17.41
N THR A 17 13.56 9.63 16.61
CA THR A 17 12.15 10.07 16.58
C THR A 17 11.31 9.29 15.58
N PHE A 18 11.92 8.30 14.89
CA PHE A 18 11.29 7.54 13.82
C PHE A 18 10.55 6.29 14.29
N GLU A 19 10.47 6.08 15.61
CA GLU A 19 9.75 4.93 16.17
C GLU A 19 8.28 5.26 16.36
N ILE A 20 7.41 4.33 15.94
CA ILE A 20 5.96 4.43 16.10
C ILE A 20 5.46 3.23 16.88
N GLY A 21 4.74 3.52 17.95
CA GLY A 21 3.93 2.56 18.68
C GLY A 21 2.51 2.50 18.12
N ILE A 22 2.02 1.32 17.81
CA ILE A 22 0.62 1.10 17.42
C ILE A 22 -0.09 0.46 18.60
N PHE A 23 -1.17 1.09 19.04
CA PHE A 23 -1.95 0.67 20.20
C PHE A 23 -3.41 0.49 19.81
N GLU A 24 -4.04 -0.50 20.39
CA GLU A 24 -5.48 -0.70 20.37
C GLU A 24 -6.12 -0.05 21.59
N MET A 25 -7.22 0.67 21.38
CA MET A 25 -7.99 1.25 22.46
C MET A 25 -8.97 0.20 22.99
N LEU A 26 -8.82 -0.17 24.25
CA LEU A 26 -9.70 -1.07 24.98
C LEU A 26 -10.44 -0.29 26.08
N GLU A 27 -11.48 -0.88 26.67
CA GLU A 27 -12.23 -0.28 27.79
C GLU A 27 -11.33 0.04 29.00
N ASN A 28 -10.27 -0.77 29.20
CA ASN A 28 -9.31 -0.63 30.29
C ASN A 28 -8.01 0.10 29.90
N GLY A 29 -7.95 0.75 28.74
CA GLY A 29 -6.81 1.55 28.28
C GLY A 29 -6.18 1.10 26.95
N LEU A 30 -4.92 1.48 26.74
CA LEU A 30 -4.18 1.19 25.53
C LEU A 30 -3.43 -0.13 25.66
N ARG A 31 -3.57 -1.00 24.65
CA ARG A 31 -2.80 -2.23 24.50
C ARG A 31 -1.90 -2.14 23.28
N GLU A 32 -0.62 -2.44 23.43
CA GLU A 32 0.33 -2.46 22.32
C GLU A 32 -0.04 -3.54 21.30
N VAL A 33 -0.03 -3.16 20.01
CA VAL A 33 -0.20 -4.07 18.90
C VAL A 33 1.19 -4.54 18.43
N ARG A 34 1.56 -5.74 18.84
CA ARG A 34 2.88 -6.33 18.50
C ARG A 34 3.06 -6.63 17.02
N ASN A 35 1.97 -6.98 16.33
CA ASN A 35 1.98 -7.28 14.89
C ASN A 35 0.96 -6.39 14.15
N PRO A 36 1.34 -5.17 13.75
CA PRO A 36 0.44 -4.25 13.03
C PRO A 36 -0.09 -4.83 11.71
N SER A 37 0.73 -5.63 11.03
CA SER A 37 0.35 -6.24 9.75
C SER A 37 -0.91 -7.10 9.84
N SER A 38 -1.18 -7.73 10.99
CA SER A 38 -2.39 -8.53 11.19
C SER A 38 -3.68 -7.71 11.20
N ILE A 39 -3.58 -6.40 11.44
CA ILE A 39 -4.72 -5.47 11.46
C ILE A 39 -5.01 -4.94 10.06
N PHE A 40 -3.97 -4.73 9.27
CA PHE A 40 -4.03 -4.01 8.00
C PHE A 40 -4.05 -4.94 6.78
N THR A 41 -3.98 -6.27 6.98
CA THR A 41 -3.99 -7.25 5.90
C THR A 41 -5.10 -8.29 6.06
N ASN A 42 -5.66 -8.73 4.92
CA ASN A 42 -6.57 -9.85 4.83
C ASN A 42 -5.88 -11.01 4.10
N LYS A 43 -6.20 -12.25 4.48
CA LYS A 43 -5.61 -13.46 3.86
C LYS A 43 -6.36 -13.93 2.62
N GLU A 44 -7.49 -13.33 2.30
CA GLU A 44 -8.31 -13.70 1.14
C GLU A 44 -7.69 -13.17 -0.15
N ASN A 45 -7.67 -14.01 -1.18
CA ASN A 45 -7.19 -13.63 -2.50
C ASN A 45 -8.36 -13.12 -3.36
N ILE A 46 -8.63 -11.83 -3.27
CA ILE A 46 -9.78 -11.17 -3.89
C ILE A 46 -9.29 -10.23 -4.99
N SER A 47 -10.06 -10.11 -6.10
CA SER A 47 -9.74 -9.14 -7.13
C SER A 47 -9.80 -7.71 -6.57
N GLY A 48 -8.87 -6.88 -7.01
CA GLY A 48 -8.76 -5.51 -6.50
C GLY A 48 -8.02 -5.36 -5.17
N VAL A 49 -7.56 -6.45 -4.55
CA VAL A 49 -6.84 -6.40 -3.27
C VAL A 49 -5.40 -6.83 -3.47
N THR A 50 -4.46 -6.00 -3.03
CA THR A 50 -3.02 -6.29 -3.02
C THR A 50 -2.44 -6.01 -1.64
N THR A 51 -1.37 -6.72 -1.28
CA THR A 51 -0.59 -6.41 -0.08
C THR A 51 0.70 -5.71 -0.47
N THR A 52 1.01 -4.59 0.18
CA THR A 52 2.29 -3.90 0.07
C THR A 52 3.00 -3.86 1.41
N ILE A 53 4.32 -3.65 1.38
CA ILE A 53 5.10 -3.36 2.59
C ILE A 53 5.49 -1.89 2.53
N THR A 54 5.02 -1.13 3.49
CA THR A 54 5.28 0.30 3.63
C THR A 54 6.07 0.58 4.90
N ASN A 55 6.67 1.76 4.98
CA ASN A 55 7.31 2.22 6.20
C ASN A 55 6.51 3.36 6.83
N GLU A 56 6.39 3.31 8.14
CA GLU A 56 6.08 4.49 8.93
C GLU A 56 7.28 4.76 9.83
N GLY A 57 7.99 5.86 9.57
CA GLY A 57 9.31 6.07 10.15
C GLY A 57 10.31 5.00 9.67
N SER A 58 10.95 4.31 10.62
CA SER A 58 11.89 3.22 10.34
C SER A 58 11.25 1.82 10.35
N ARG A 59 9.98 1.69 10.79
CA ARG A 59 9.31 0.41 10.97
C ARG A 59 8.56 -0.01 9.71
N PRO A 60 8.95 -1.14 9.06
CA PRO A 60 8.18 -1.72 7.96
C PRO A 60 6.98 -2.50 8.51
N PHE A 61 5.87 -2.52 7.76
CA PHE A 61 4.72 -3.36 8.01
C PHE A 61 3.86 -3.53 6.75
N ALA A 62 3.08 -4.61 6.72
CA ALA A 62 2.21 -4.92 5.60
C ALA A 62 0.88 -4.16 5.72
N VAL A 63 0.41 -3.64 4.59
CA VAL A 63 -0.90 -2.99 4.44
C VAL A 63 -1.56 -3.49 3.16
N ASP A 64 -2.83 -3.82 3.21
CA ASP A 64 -3.60 -4.10 2.01
C ASP A 64 -4.07 -2.80 1.36
N ILE A 65 -4.02 -2.82 0.05
CA ILE A 65 -4.59 -1.80 -0.81
C ILE A 65 -5.77 -2.42 -1.53
N GLN A 66 -6.92 -1.78 -1.42
CA GLN A 66 -8.17 -2.21 -2.02
C GLN A 66 -8.58 -1.21 -3.10
N ALA A 67 -8.79 -1.69 -4.31
CA ALA A 67 -9.28 -0.91 -5.42
C ALA A 67 -10.64 -1.42 -5.88
N LEU A 68 -11.56 -0.50 -6.13
CA LEU A 68 -12.80 -0.75 -6.86
C LEU A 68 -12.79 0.09 -8.12
N VAL A 69 -12.79 -0.57 -9.27
CA VAL A 69 -12.82 0.08 -10.58
C VAL A 69 -14.01 -0.45 -11.35
N ASN A 70 -14.93 0.42 -11.72
CA ASN A 70 -16.11 0.08 -12.50
C ASN A 70 -16.43 1.16 -13.53
N LYS A 71 -17.14 0.80 -14.58
CA LYS A 71 -17.50 1.74 -15.64
C LYS A 71 -18.30 2.91 -15.04
N THR A 72 -17.91 4.14 -15.41
CA THR A 72 -18.62 5.33 -14.94
C THR A 72 -19.96 5.49 -15.64
N PHE A 73 -20.95 6.00 -14.90
CA PHE A 73 -22.24 6.44 -15.43
C PHE A 73 -22.33 7.98 -15.49
N TYR A 74 -21.23 8.66 -15.14
CA TYR A 74 -21.16 10.11 -15.08
C TYR A 74 -20.30 10.67 -16.21
N ASN A 75 -20.53 11.93 -16.58
CA ASN A 75 -19.68 12.62 -17.56
C ASN A 75 -18.23 12.75 -17.12
N ASN A 76 -17.99 12.86 -15.80
CA ASN A 76 -16.68 12.89 -15.21
C ASN A 76 -16.49 11.68 -14.28
N PRO A 77 -15.48 10.83 -14.53
CA PRO A 77 -15.22 9.68 -13.66
C PRO A 77 -14.79 10.11 -12.27
N ARG A 78 -15.30 9.39 -11.27
CA ARG A 78 -14.99 9.66 -9.86
C ARG A 78 -13.65 9.09 -9.48
N ARG A 79 -12.89 9.84 -8.69
CA ARG A 79 -11.61 9.45 -8.11
C ARG A 79 -11.65 9.70 -6.61
N THR A 80 -11.62 8.65 -5.82
CA THR A 80 -11.74 8.75 -4.36
C THR A 80 -10.68 7.88 -3.70
N THR A 81 -10.04 8.42 -2.66
CA THR A 81 -9.02 7.70 -1.90
C THR A 81 -9.27 7.79 -0.42
N THR A 82 -8.94 6.72 0.29
CA THR A 82 -8.80 6.67 1.74
C THR A 82 -7.44 6.06 2.06
N GLY A 83 -6.58 6.81 2.73
CA GLY A 83 -5.23 6.38 3.09
C GLY A 83 -4.18 6.47 1.98
N VAL A 84 -4.55 6.89 0.75
CA VAL A 84 -3.62 7.19 -0.35
C VAL A 84 -3.81 8.62 -0.81
N ASN A 85 -2.72 9.33 -1.13
CA ASN A 85 -2.80 10.70 -1.64
C ASN A 85 -3.50 10.72 -3.01
N ILE A 86 -4.52 11.57 -3.17
CA ILE A 86 -5.31 11.67 -4.41
C ILE A 86 -4.47 12.09 -5.62
N ASN A 87 -3.50 12.98 -5.44
CA ASN A 87 -2.62 13.40 -6.54
C ASN A 87 -1.72 12.25 -6.99
N ARG A 88 -1.30 11.38 -6.05
CA ARG A 88 -0.53 10.18 -6.38
C ARG A 88 -1.38 9.19 -7.15
N LEU A 89 -2.65 9.00 -6.78
CA LEU A 89 -3.58 8.18 -7.56
C LEU A 89 -3.69 8.71 -9.01
N HIS A 90 -3.85 10.01 -9.22
CA HIS A 90 -3.93 10.59 -10.57
C HIS A 90 -2.68 10.30 -11.40
N GLN A 91 -1.48 10.38 -10.80
CA GLN A 91 -0.23 10.03 -11.48
C GLN A 91 -0.18 8.55 -11.86
N ILE A 92 -0.55 7.65 -10.96
CA ILE A 92 -0.59 6.20 -11.21
C ILE A 92 -1.57 5.87 -12.33
N LEU A 93 -2.77 6.47 -12.32
CA LEU A 93 -3.76 6.28 -13.38
C LEU A 93 -3.22 6.73 -14.75
N ALA A 94 -2.57 7.91 -14.81
CA ALA A 94 -1.96 8.41 -16.04
C ALA A 94 -0.85 7.48 -16.56
N VAL A 95 -0.02 6.92 -15.67
CA VAL A 95 1.02 5.95 -16.03
C VAL A 95 0.39 4.67 -16.58
N ILE A 96 -0.67 4.15 -15.96
CA ILE A 96 -1.37 2.97 -16.45
C ILE A 96 -1.98 3.25 -17.84
N GLU A 97 -2.66 4.38 -18.03
CA GLU A 97 -3.23 4.74 -19.33
C GLU A 97 -2.15 4.81 -20.42
N LYS A 98 -1.04 5.48 -20.12
CA LYS A 98 0.03 5.71 -21.12
C LYS A 98 0.80 4.45 -21.46
N HIS A 99 1.16 3.64 -20.47
CA HIS A 99 2.12 2.53 -20.65
C HIS A 99 1.47 1.16 -20.74
N VAL A 100 0.27 0.98 -20.20
CA VAL A 100 -0.50 -0.27 -20.32
C VAL A 100 -1.56 -0.18 -21.43
N GLY A 101 -1.90 1.03 -21.89
CA GLY A 101 -2.84 1.25 -22.98
C GLY A 101 -4.31 1.05 -22.61
N ILE A 102 -4.65 1.19 -21.34
CA ILE A 102 -6.03 1.03 -20.84
C ILE A 102 -6.63 2.41 -20.60
N LYS A 103 -7.77 2.71 -21.21
CA LYS A 103 -8.50 3.96 -20.98
C LYS A 103 -9.23 3.91 -19.64
N LEU A 104 -8.64 4.54 -18.62
CA LEU A 104 -9.27 4.68 -17.30
C LEU A 104 -10.19 5.89 -17.20
N SER A 105 -10.20 6.75 -18.20
CA SER A 105 -11.14 7.90 -18.31
C SER A 105 -12.62 7.49 -18.40
N GLU A 106 -12.92 6.23 -18.68
CA GLU A 106 -14.27 5.68 -18.73
C GLU A 106 -14.68 4.95 -17.43
N TYR A 107 -13.84 4.98 -16.39
CA TYR A 107 -14.05 4.20 -15.18
C TYR A 107 -13.95 5.06 -13.93
N ASP A 108 -14.86 4.84 -13.00
CA ASP A 108 -14.70 5.29 -11.60
C ASP A 108 -13.63 4.46 -10.91
N CYS A 109 -12.85 5.09 -10.03
CA CYS A 109 -11.79 4.45 -9.29
C CYS A 109 -11.82 4.87 -7.82
N TYR A 110 -11.98 3.90 -6.95
CA TYR A 110 -12.00 4.07 -5.50
C TYR A 110 -10.85 3.26 -4.91
N ILE A 111 -10.03 3.89 -4.08
CA ILE A 111 -8.90 3.25 -3.40
C ILE A 111 -9.06 3.40 -1.89
N ALA A 112 -8.85 2.30 -1.17
CA ALA A 112 -8.77 2.33 0.28
C ALA A 112 -7.59 1.47 0.76
N THR A 113 -6.95 1.91 1.83
CA THR A 113 -5.95 1.11 2.55
C THR A 113 -6.60 0.29 3.64
N GLY A 114 -6.01 -0.83 3.99
CA GLY A 114 -6.41 -1.63 5.14
C GLY A 114 -6.52 -0.76 6.38
N GLY A 115 -7.71 -0.75 6.97
CA GLY A 115 -7.98 0.08 8.14
C GLY A 115 -7.95 1.58 7.94
N GLY A 116 -7.91 2.09 6.70
CA GLY A 116 -7.80 3.52 6.41
C GLY A 116 -6.44 4.11 6.81
N PHE A 117 -5.40 3.29 6.91
CA PHE A 117 -4.05 3.72 7.24
C PHE A 117 -3.51 4.66 6.16
N GLU A 118 -2.97 5.81 6.56
CA GLU A 118 -2.40 6.78 5.62
C GLU A 118 -0.99 6.34 5.19
N ILE A 119 -0.81 6.08 3.90
CA ILE A 119 0.46 5.67 3.30
C ILE A 119 1.11 6.87 2.61
N ASN A 120 2.29 7.27 3.11
CA ASN A 120 3.10 8.34 2.53
C ASN A 120 4.35 7.81 1.80
N ASP A 121 4.65 6.52 1.93
CA ASP A 121 5.81 5.86 1.31
C ASP A 121 5.48 5.47 -0.15
N PRO A 122 6.23 5.97 -1.14
CA PRO A 122 5.98 5.66 -2.55
C PRO A 122 6.20 4.18 -2.91
N SER A 123 6.76 3.37 -2.02
CA SER A 123 6.90 1.92 -2.23
C SER A 123 5.57 1.20 -2.44
N SER A 124 4.46 1.82 -2.08
CA SER A 124 3.10 1.29 -2.25
C SER A 124 2.52 1.46 -3.65
N ASP A 125 3.15 2.27 -4.50
CA ASP A 125 2.60 2.60 -5.83
C ASP A 125 2.36 1.38 -6.70
N LEU A 126 3.30 0.43 -6.69
CA LEU A 126 3.13 -0.83 -7.43
C LEU A 126 1.91 -1.60 -6.94
N GLY A 127 1.70 -1.65 -5.62
CA GLY A 127 0.51 -2.26 -5.02
C GLY A 127 -0.77 -1.56 -5.47
N VAL A 128 -0.80 -0.21 -5.48
CA VAL A 128 -1.94 0.58 -5.98
C VAL A 128 -2.20 0.28 -7.46
N ALA A 129 -1.18 0.30 -8.31
CA ALA A 129 -1.34 0.03 -9.74
C ALA A 129 -1.88 -1.39 -10.00
N ILE A 130 -1.34 -2.40 -9.33
CA ILE A 130 -1.78 -3.79 -9.48
C ILE A 130 -3.20 -3.99 -8.93
N SER A 131 -3.57 -3.35 -7.82
CA SER A 131 -4.95 -3.43 -7.29
C SER A 131 -5.97 -2.83 -8.28
N ILE A 132 -5.64 -1.71 -8.92
CA ILE A 132 -6.46 -1.10 -9.97
C ILE A 132 -6.64 -2.06 -11.15
N LEU A 133 -5.54 -2.59 -11.68
CA LEU A 133 -5.56 -3.52 -12.82
C LEU A 133 -6.31 -4.82 -12.48
N SER A 134 -6.10 -5.34 -11.28
CA SER A 134 -6.79 -6.53 -10.76
C SER A 134 -8.30 -6.31 -10.68
N SER A 135 -8.73 -5.18 -10.11
CA SER A 135 -10.16 -4.81 -10.03
C SER A 135 -10.77 -4.64 -11.41
N LEU A 136 -10.10 -3.90 -12.29
CA LEU A 136 -10.58 -3.65 -13.65
C LEU A 136 -10.76 -4.94 -14.47
N LYS A 137 -9.84 -5.88 -14.32
CA LYS A 137 -9.87 -7.18 -15.02
C LYS A 137 -10.71 -8.23 -14.28
N ASN A 138 -11.14 -7.95 -13.05
CA ASN A 138 -11.78 -8.90 -12.15
C ASN A 138 -10.98 -10.20 -11.98
N ILE A 139 -9.65 -10.07 -11.91
CA ILE A 139 -8.70 -11.18 -11.73
C ILE A 139 -7.93 -10.94 -10.43
N PRO A 140 -7.96 -11.85 -9.46
CA PRO A 140 -7.15 -11.74 -8.26
C PRO A 140 -5.66 -11.64 -8.61
N PRO A 141 -4.88 -10.83 -7.87
CA PRO A 141 -3.44 -10.78 -8.06
C PRO A 141 -2.78 -12.10 -7.63
N LEU A 142 -1.47 -12.22 -7.85
CA LEU A 142 -0.72 -13.40 -7.42
C LEU A 142 -0.92 -13.66 -5.92
N LYS A 143 -1.37 -14.86 -5.60
CA LYS A 143 -1.66 -15.26 -4.22
C LYS A 143 -0.41 -15.22 -3.35
N ASN A 144 -0.58 -14.75 -2.11
CA ASN A 144 0.50 -14.64 -1.12
C ASN A 144 1.71 -13.88 -1.68
N CYS A 145 1.44 -12.72 -2.28
CA CYS A 145 2.41 -11.84 -2.90
C CYS A 145 2.33 -10.44 -2.31
N SER A 146 3.48 -9.83 -2.03
CA SER A 146 3.59 -8.40 -1.77
C SER A 146 4.17 -7.67 -2.98
N PHE A 147 3.68 -6.44 -3.20
CA PHE A 147 4.07 -5.58 -4.31
C PHE A 147 4.73 -4.33 -3.75
N ILE A 148 6.05 -4.18 -3.99
CA ILE A 148 6.86 -3.11 -3.41
C ILE A 148 7.60 -2.39 -4.53
N GLY A 149 7.35 -1.10 -4.71
CA GLY A 149 8.06 -0.30 -5.71
C GLY A 149 7.40 1.04 -5.96
N GLU A 150 8.20 2.05 -6.24
CA GLU A 150 7.74 3.35 -6.68
C GLU A 150 7.46 3.32 -8.19
N LEU A 151 6.34 3.88 -8.62
CA LEU A 151 6.00 3.97 -10.03
C LEU A 151 6.41 5.33 -10.60
N GLY A 152 7.43 5.33 -11.46
CA GLY A 152 7.88 6.51 -12.17
C GLY A 152 6.93 6.89 -13.32
N LEU A 153 6.86 8.19 -13.65
CA LEU A 153 6.00 8.71 -14.73
C LEU A 153 6.35 8.15 -16.12
N SER A 154 7.58 7.66 -16.30
CA SER A 154 8.03 6.94 -17.51
C SER A 154 7.66 5.45 -17.52
N GLY A 155 6.83 4.98 -16.56
CA GLY A 155 6.35 3.60 -16.50
C GLY A 155 7.31 2.60 -15.84
N GLN A 156 8.48 3.03 -15.41
CA GLN A 156 9.43 2.16 -14.72
C GLN A 156 9.06 1.99 -13.25
N VAL A 157 9.28 0.79 -12.72
CA VAL A 157 9.22 0.53 -11.28
C VAL A 157 10.59 0.80 -10.69
N ARG A 158 10.67 1.75 -9.76
CA ARG A 158 11.91 2.22 -9.14
C ARG A 158 12.12 1.61 -7.77
N GLN A 159 13.39 1.47 -7.42
CA GLN A 159 13.80 1.07 -6.08
C GLN A 159 13.40 2.15 -5.06
N THR A 160 12.94 1.72 -3.90
CA THR A 160 12.53 2.56 -2.79
C THR A 160 13.53 2.50 -1.64
N ASN A 161 13.50 3.50 -0.79
CA ASN A 161 14.30 3.49 0.43
C ASN A 161 13.94 2.29 1.31
N ASN A 162 14.94 1.76 2.02
CA ASN A 162 14.77 0.66 2.96
C ASN A 162 14.16 -0.62 2.34
N LEU A 163 14.43 -0.89 1.04
CA LEU A 163 13.88 -2.06 0.35
C LEU A 163 14.23 -3.36 1.09
N ARG A 164 15.45 -3.49 1.61
CA ARG A 164 15.90 -4.68 2.34
C ARG A 164 15.02 -4.94 3.56
N SER A 165 14.78 -3.94 4.40
CA SER A 165 13.94 -4.11 5.60
C SER A 165 12.49 -4.46 5.27
N LYS A 166 11.97 -3.98 4.14
CA LYS A 166 10.64 -4.35 3.64
C LYS A 166 10.58 -5.80 3.19
N ILE A 167 11.62 -6.27 2.51
CA ILE A 167 11.74 -7.68 2.11
C ILE A 167 11.83 -8.58 3.35
N ASP A 168 12.65 -8.20 4.33
CA ASP A 168 12.81 -8.96 5.58
C ASP A 168 11.48 -9.04 6.35
N GLU A 169 10.69 -7.96 6.37
CA GLU A 169 9.35 -7.96 6.97
C GLU A 169 8.38 -8.86 6.20
N ALA A 170 8.39 -8.83 4.86
CA ALA A 170 7.56 -9.72 4.06
C ALA A 170 7.89 -11.20 4.33
N ILE A 171 9.17 -11.55 4.44
CA ILE A 171 9.64 -12.90 4.80
C ILE A 171 9.17 -13.26 6.21
N ARG A 172 9.32 -12.37 7.18
CA ARG A 172 8.87 -12.55 8.57
C ARG A 172 7.37 -12.85 8.66
N LEU A 173 6.57 -12.24 7.77
CA LEU A 173 5.12 -12.45 7.69
C LEU A 173 4.74 -13.73 6.93
N GLY A 174 5.70 -14.47 6.38
CA GLY A 174 5.47 -15.69 5.61
C GLY A 174 4.92 -15.44 4.21
N ILE A 175 5.13 -14.25 3.65
CA ILE A 175 4.79 -13.92 2.27
C ILE A 175 5.75 -14.67 1.35
N LYS A 176 5.20 -15.50 0.45
CA LYS A 176 6.02 -16.41 -0.38
C LYS A 176 6.56 -15.75 -1.64
N ASN A 177 5.87 -14.76 -2.15
CA ASN A 177 6.23 -14.05 -3.38
C ASN A 177 6.40 -12.57 -3.06
N ILE A 178 7.51 -11.98 -3.49
CA ILE A 178 7.79 -10.56 -3.25
C ILE A 178 8.14 -9.95 -4.61
N MET A 179 7.26 -9.10 -5.12
CA MET A 179 7.48 -8.40 -6.37
C MET A 179 8.14 -7.05 -6.07
N VAL A 180 9.36 -6.90 -6.56
CA VAL A 180 10.21 -5.73 -6.31
C VAL A 180 10.76 -5.21 -7.65
N PRO A 181 11.26 -3.97 -7.71
CA PRO A 181 11.96 -3.46 -8.89
C PRO A 181 13.14 -4.35 -9.26
N LYS A 182 13.44 -4.45 -10.54
CA LYS A 182 14.67 -5.12 -11.00
C LYS A 182 15.88 -4.39 -10.41
N THR A 183 16.56 -5.02 -9.48
CA THR A 183 17.74 -4.46 -8.81
C THR A 183 18.80 -5.53 -8.67
N THR A 184 20.07 -5.13 -8.70
CA THR A 184 21.16 -6.00 -8.29
C THR A 184 21.23 -5.91 -6.76
N ILE A 185 20.80 -6.96 -6.07
CA ILE A 185 21.03 -7.09 -4.64
C ILE A 185 22.38 -7.78 -4.51
N GLU A 186 23.40 -7.05 -4.07
CA GLU A 186 24.63 -7.67 -3.58
C GLU A 186 24.27 -8.41 -2.29
N ILE A 187 24.42 -9.73 -2.32
CA ILE A 187 24.16 -10.64 -1.21
C ILE A 187 25.40 -10.69 -0.33
#